data_51ee116433ebed9ffd926a3c27867af7
#
_entry.id   51ee116433ebed9ffd926a3c27867af7
#
_cell.length_a   1.000
_cell.length_b   1.000
_cell.length_c   1.000
_cell.angle_alpha   90.00
_cell.angle_beta   90.00
_cell.angle_gamma   90.00
#
_symmetry.space_group_name_H-M   'P 1'
#
loop_
_entity.id
_entity.type
_entity.pdbx_description
1 polymer ?
#
loop_
_entity_poly.entity_id
_entity_poly.type
_entity_poly.pdbx_seq_one_letter_code
_entity_poly.pdbx_strand_id
1 'polypeptide(L)'
;SYKPEELTIVGYPYFDFLVSASWRMPRETLLKELGFPPDARLIVYVSGSSYCPDEHDVIQKMADWADNGELPKNIYFAIRPYIGGGRRDKQFDERKFSLLANNPRIRLCEQNVLTDFKEACFLLNIYLHADVIVQVYTTVALEVAIFDRPIISPLFDGNRTRPFHESIRRFAEFEHFQDVIKTGALPQAHDFNELKKLLNSFLKNPDYLMMERKKLKDELCGPLDGKNSERIVNELLTML
;
A
#
# COMPACT_ATOMS: atom_id res chain seq x y z
N SER A 1 -0.96 32.14 6.53
CA SER A 1 -1.63 31.00 7.20
C SER A 1 -3.11 31.36 7.36
N TYR A 2 -3.99 30.43 7.02
CA TYR A 2 -5.42 30.55 7.25
C TYR A 2 -5.72 30.37 8.75
N LYS A 3 -6.76 30.97 9.24
CA LYS A 3 -7.26 30.72 10.60
C LYS A 3 -8.20 29.49 10.55
N PRO A 4 -8.34 28.75 11.67
CA PRO A 4 -9.22 27.57 11.70
C PRO A 4 -10.67 27.85 11.28
N GLU A 5 -11.20 29.05 11.63
CA GLU A 5 -12.54 29.48 11.28
C GLU A 5 -12.73 29.82 9.78
N GLU A 6 -11.64 29.97 9.03
CA GLU A 6 -11.66 30.21 7.59
C GLU A 6 -11.61 28.88 6.78
N LEU A 7 -11.56 27.73 7.47
CA LEU A 7 -11.43 26.42 6.86
C LEU A 7 -12.67 25.57 7.11
N THR A 8 -13.24 25.03 6.04
CA THR A 8 -14.32 24.04 6.13
C THR A 8 -13.77 22.66 5.79
N ILE A 9 -13.94 21.70 6.71
CA ILE A 9 -13.52 20.31 6.50
C ILE A 9 -14.61 19.58 5.71
N VAL A 10 -14.34 19.31 4.44
CA VAL A 10 -15.29 18.65 3.53
C VAL A 10 -14.95 17.17 3.29
N GLY A 11 -13.76 16.72 3.68
CA GLY A 11 -13.23 15.38 3.42
C GLY A 11 -12.60 15.28 2.03
N TYR A 12 -12.24 14.06 1.64
CA TYR A 12 -11.60 13.79 0.35
C TYR A 12 -12.56 13.02 -0.59
N PRO A 13 -13.00 13.61 -1.72
CA PRO A 13 -14.00 12.99 -2.62
C PRO A 13 -13.66 11.59 -3.11
N TYR A 14 -12.37 11.31 -3.32
CA TYR A 14 -11.92 9.98 -3.71
C TYR A 14 -12.32 8.90 -2.68
N PHE A 15 -12.41 9.26 -1.40
CA PHE A 15 -12.82 8.32 -0.37
C PHE A 15 -14.30 7.92 -0.46
N ASP A 16 -15.16 8.76 -1.07
CA ASP A 16 -16.55 8.38 -1.37
C ASP A 16 -16.58 7.16 -2.31
N PHE A 17 -15.67 7.12 -3.27
CA PHE A 17 -15.53 5.98 -4.16
C PHE A 17 -14.98 4.75 -3.43
N LEU A 18 -13.97 4.91 -2.54
CA LEU A 18 -13.38 3.79 -1.81
C LEU A 18 -14.38 3.09 -0.88
N VAL A 19 -15.29 3.84 -0.25
CA VAL A 19 -16.31 3.25 0.64
C VAL A 19 -17.48 2.65 -0.13
N SER A 20 -17.65 2.99 -1.41
CA SER A 20 -18.66 2.38 -2.29
C SER A 20 -18.42 0.87 -2.47
N ALA A 21 -19.51 0.12 -2.60
CA ALA A 21 -19.42 -1.31 -2.89
C ALA A 21 -19.40 -1.63 -4.39
N SER A 22 -19.66 -0.64 -5.26
CA SER A 22 -19.93 -0.84 -6.69
C SER A 22 -18.77 -1.41 -7.52
N TRP A 23 -17.52 -1.22 -7.05
CA TRP A 23 -16.29 -1.68 -7.72
C TRP A 23 -15.72 -2.98 -7.14
N ARG A 24 -16.28 -3.47 -6.03
CA ARG A 24 -15.73 -4.62 -5.30
C ARG A 24 -16.00 -5.92 -6.05
N MET A 25 -15.01 -6.77 -6.11
CA MET A 25 -15.13 -8.14 -6.61
C MET A 25 -14.84 -9.17 -5.50
N PRO A 26 -15.35 -10.42 -5.64
CA PRO A 26 -15.01 -11.49 -4.72
C PRO A 26 -13.50 -11.80 -4.73
N ARG A 27 -12.92 -12.15 -3.56
CA ARG A 27 -11.50 -12.52 -3.43
C ARG A 27 -11.10 -13.64 -4.39
N GLU A 28 -11.96 -14.65 -4.56
CA GLU A 28 -11.71 -15.79 -5.45
C GLU A 28 -11.53 -15.31 -6.91
N THR A 29 -12.37 -14.37 -7.36
CA THR A 29 -12.24 -13.77 -8.69
C THR A 29 -10.91 -13.04 -8.85
N LEU A 30 -10.52 -12.23 -7.85
CA LEU A 30 -9.23 -11.54 -7.86
C LEU A 30 -8.06 -12.52 -7.95
N LEU A 31 -8.03 -13.55 -7.10
CA LEU A 31 -6.94 -14.52 -7.07
C LEU A 31 -6.83 -15.27 -8.40
N LYS A 32 -7.96 -15.61 -9.03
CA LYS A 32 -8.01 -16.21 -10.36
C LYS A 32 -7.43 -15.27 -11.43
N GLU A 33 -7.78 -13.99 -11.42
CA GLU A 33 -7.25 -12.98 -12.36
C GLU A 33 -5.74 -12.77 -12.15
N LEU A 34 -5.26 -12.83 -10.91
CA LEU A 34 -3.83 -12.80 -10.60
C LEU A 34 -3.10 -14.10 -11.00
N GLY A 35 -3.82 -15.18 -11.31
CA GLY A 35 -3.24 -16.51 -11.60
C GLY A 35 -2.74 -17.23 -10.35
N PHE A 36 -3.30 -16.92 -9.17
CA PHE A 36 -2.94 -17.53 -7.90
C PHE A 36 -3.94 -18.61 -7.47
N PRO A 37 -3.52 -19.57 -6.64
CA PRO A 37 -4.42 -20.57 -6.07
C PRO A 37 -5.54 -19.95 -5.22
N PRO A 38 -6.71 -20.59 -5.08
CA PRO A 38 -7.84 -20.03 -4.34
C PRO A 38 -7.58 -19.88 -2.83
N ASP A 39 -6.65 -20.63 -2.28
CA ASP A 39 -6.21 -20.56 -0.87
C ASP A 39 -5.01 -19.62 -0.67
N ALA A 40 -4.58 -18.89 -1.71
CA ALA A 40 -3.45 -17.99 -1.64
C ALA A 40 -3.68 -16.90 -0.60
N ARG A 41 -2.66 -16.66 0.21
CA ARG A 41 -2.54 -15.48 1.06
C ARG A 41 -1.74 -14.42 0.33
N LEU A 42 -2.30 -13.21 0.26
CA LEU A 42 -1.81 -12.16 -0.62
C LEU A 42 -1.01 -11.12 0.15
N ILE A 43 0.27 -11.03 -0.13
CA ILE A 43 1.09 -9.88 0.27
C ILE A 43 1.19 -8.93 -0.92
N VAL A 44 0.83 -7.67 -0.71
CA VAL A 44 0.93 -6.64 -1.73
C VAL A 44 2.16 -5.79 -1.46
N TYR A 45 3.02 -5.63 -2.45
CA TYR A 45 4.15 -4.71 -2.38
C TYR A 45 3.87 -3.46 -3.23
N VAL A 46 3.83 -2.30 -2.59
CA VAL A 46 3.63 -1.02 -3.25
C VAL A 46 4.99 -0.40 -3.53
N SER A 47 5.38 -0.36 -4.80
CA SER A 47 6.68 0.09 -5.26
C SER A 47 6.85 1.60 -5.13
N GLY A 48 8.04 2.02 -4.75
CA GLY A 48 8.51 3.42 -4.77
C GLY A 48 9.32 3.78 -6.02
N SER A 49 9.37 2.91 -7.05
CA SER A 49 10.12 3.11 -8.30
C SER A 49 11.58 3.48 -8.08
N SER A 50 12.06 4.53 -8.74
CA SER A 50 13.44 5.02 -8.65
C SER A 50 13.81 5.54 -7.25
N TYR A 51 12.81 5.89 -6.43
CA TYR A 51 13.03 6.29 -5.03
C TYR A 51 13.41 5.13 -4.12
N CYS A 52 13.05 3.89 -4.51
CA CYS A 52 13.31 2.66 -3.77
C CYS A 52 14.01 1.64 -4.68
N PRO A 53 15.29 1.88 -5.06
CA PRO A 53 15.93 1.12 -6.13
C PRO A 53 16.21 -0.34 -5.78
N ASP A 54 16.32 -0.69 -4.50
CA ASP A 54 16.72 -2.03 -4.05
C ASP A 54 15.53 -2.86 -3.50
N GLU A 55 14.29 -2.42 -3.70
CA GLU A 55 13.11 -3.13 -3.18
C GLU A 55 12.89 -4.52 -3.80
N HIS A 56 13.45 -4.81 -4.97
CA HIS A 56 13.45 -6.16 -5.55
C HIS A 56 14.16 -7.18 -4.66
N ASP A 57 15.22 -6.78 -3.93
CA ASP A 57 15.90 -7.63 -2.94
C ASP A 57 14.94 -8.02 -1.81
N VAL A 58 14.14 -7.05 -1.35
CA VAL A 58 13.17 -7.26 -0.27
C VAL A 58 12.08 -8.24 -0.71
N ILE A 59 11.55 -8.04 -1.93
CA ILE A 59 10.49 -8.90 -2.49
C ILE A 59 11.03 -10.32 -2.71
N GLN A 60 12.21 -10.46 -3.31
CA GLN A 60 12.83 -11.77 -3.51
C GLN A 60 13.03 -12.50 -2.18
N LYS A 61 13.53 -11.79 -1.17
CA LYS A 61 13.75 -12.38 0.15
C LYS A 61 12.46 -12.86 0.81
N MET A 62 11.36 -12.11 0.67
CA MET A 62 10.05 -12.54 1.15
C MET A 62 9.56 -13.81 0.43
N ALA A 63 9.79 -13.92 -0.89
CA ALA A 63 9.46 -15.10 -1.66
C ALA A 63 10.31 -16.31 -1.23
N ASP A 64 11.61 -16.12 -1.01
CA ASP A 64 12.51 -17.15 -0.48
C ASP A 64 12.03 -17.69 0.87
N TRP A 65 11.55 -16.83 1.77
CA TRP A 65 10.98 -17.25 3.05
C TRP A 65 9.73 -18.12 2.88
N ALA A 66 8.88 -17.84 1.90
CA ALA A 66 7.71 -18.67 1.62
C ALA A 66 8.13 -20.03 1.05
N ASP A 67 9.15 -20.08 0.19
CA ASP A 67 9.68 -21.32 -0.38
C ASP A 67 10.37 -22.21 0.66
N ASN A 68 11.12 -21.58 1.58
CA ASN A 68 11.85 -22.26 2.65
C ASN A 68 10.99 -22.61 3.87
N GLY A 69 9.70 -22.21 3.89
CA GLY A 69 8.79 -22.48 5.00
C GLY A 69 8.99 -21.57 6.24
N GLU A 70 9.72 -20.46 6.07
CA GLU A 70 9.88 -19.42 7.09
C GLU A 70 8.66 -18.48 7.15
N LEU A 71 7.88 -18.45 6.08
CA LEU A 71 6.52 -17.94 5.98
C LEU A 71 5.56 -19.07 5.56
N PRO A 72 4.24 -18.94 5.69
CA PRO A 72 3.29 -19.92 5.17
C PRO A 72 3.52 -20.19 3.67
N LYS A 73 3.44 -21.47 3.27
CA LYS A 73 3.73 -21.88 1.89
C LYS A 73 2.75 -21.35 0.83
N ASN A 74 1.54 -20.98 1.24
CA ASN A 74 0.52 -20.40 0.36
C ASN A 74 0.59 -18.86 0.25
N ILE A 75 1.74 -18.26 0.55
CA ILE A 75 1.98 -16.83 0.33
C ILE A 75 2.30 -16.57 -1.14
N TYR A 76 1.63 -15.56 -1.70
CA TYR A 76 1.82 -15.02 -3.04
C TYR A 76 1.93 -13.50 -2.99
N PHE A 77 2.60 -12.93 -3.99
CA PHE A 77 2.96 -11.51 -3.99
C PHE A 77 2.40 -10.80 -5.21
N ALA A 78 1.61 -9.76 -4.99
CA ALA A 78 1.24 -8.81 -6.04
C ALA A 78 2.10 -7.55 -5.88
N ILE A 79 2.87 -7.23 -6.92
CA ILE A 79 3.68 -6.01 -6.95
C ILE A 79 2.90 -4.94 -7.69
N ARG A 80 2.65 -3.83 -7.02
CA ARG A 80 2.05 -2.64 -7.63
C ARG A 80 3.18 -1.67 -7.99
N PRO A 81 3.48 -1.47 -9.30
CA PRO A 81 4.46 -0.48 -9.72
C PRO A 81 4.04 0.94 -9.36
N TYR A 82 4.97 1.86 -9.36
CA TYR A 82 4.69 3.27 -9.10
C TYR A 82 3.86 3.87 -10.25
N ILE A 83 2.69 4.46 -9.90
CA ILE A 83 1.73 4.93 -10.90
C ILE A 83 1.99 6.39 -11.32
N GLY A 84 2.53 7.21 -10.42
CA GLY A 84 2.75 8.65 -10.64
C GLY A 84 3.96 8.98 -11.52
N GLY A 85 4.73 7.97 -11.94
CA GLY A 85 5.97 8.14 -12.69
C GLY A 85 5.77 8.32 -14.19
N GLY A 86 6.66 9.09 -14.79
CA GLY A 86 6.76 9.20 -16.25
C GLY A 86 7.40 7.95 -16.88
N ARG A 87 7.67 8.04 -18.20
CA ARG A 87 8.30 6.96 -18.98
C ARG A 87 9.59 6.41 -18.35
N ARG A 88 10.38 7.25 -17.70
CA ARG A 88 11.65 6.85 -17.05
C ARG A 88 11.41 5.92 -15.86
N ASP A 89 10.42 6.21 -15.03
CA ASP A 89 10.10 5.37 -13.86
C ASP A 89 9.53 4.04 -14.32
N LYS A 90 8.68 4.00 -15.35
CA LYS A 90 8.18 2.76 -15.93
C LYS A 90 9.34 1.88 -16.43
N GLN A 91 10.27 2.42 -17.21
CA GLN A 91 11.44 1.68 -17.70
C GLN A 91 12.38 1.23 -16.56
N PHE A 92 12.45 2.01 -15.48
CA PHE A 92 13.21 1.64 -14.30
C PHE A 92 12.57 0.44 -13.59
N ASP A 93 11.25 0.48 -13.37
CA ASP A 93 10.51 -0.61 -12.74
C ASP A 93 10.53 -1.89 -13.58
N GLU A 94 10.36 -1.82 -14.88
CA GLU A 94 10.48 -2.95 -15.81
C GLU A 94 11.83 -3.67 -15.64
N ARG A 95 12.93 -2.92 -15.60
CA ARG A 95 14.28 -3.50 -15.39
C ARG A 95 14.46 -4.07 -13.99
N LYS A 96 14.03 -3.34 -12.97
CA LYS A 96 14.17 -3.72 -11.57
C LYS A 96 13.41 -5.02 -11.27
N PHE A 97 12.19 -5.15 -11.77
CA PHE A 97 11.34 -6.29 -11.50
C PHE A 97 11.51 -7.44 -12.51
N SER A 98 12.25 -7.24 -13.62
CA SER A 98 12.57 -8.33 -14.55
C SER A 98 13.26 -9.52 -13.85
N LEU A 99 14.03 -9.26 -12.79
CA LEU A 99 14.69 -10.27 -11.99
C LEU A 99 13.69 -11.20 -11.25
N LEU A 100 12.47 -10.73 -11.03
CA LEU A 100 11.41 -11.44 -10.31
C LEU A 100 10.41 -12.13 -11.24
N ALA A 101 10.47 -11.86 -12.55
CA ALA A 101 9.45 -12.27 -13.54
C ALA A 101 9.23 -13.78 -13.64
N ASN A 102 10.25 -14.59 -13.31
CA ASN A 102 10.18 -16.05 -13.38
C ASN A 102 9.72 -16.72 -12.09
N ASN A 103 9.47 -15.95 -11.03
CA ASN A 103 9.00 -16.52 -9.78
C ASN A 103 7.47 -16.72 -9.83
N PRO A 104 6.96 -17.97 -9.76
CA PRO A 104 5.53 -18.24 -9.91
C PRO A 104 4.66 -17.66 -8.78
N ARG A 105 5.29 -17.27 -7.65
CA ARG A 105 4.60 -16.64 -6.53
C ARG A 105 4.41 -15.14 -6.72
N ILE A 106 5.05 -14.55 -7.72
CA ILE A 106 5.08 -13.10 -7.91
C ILE A 106 4.31 -12.71 -9.16
N ARG A 107 3.40 -11.76 -9.03
CA ARG A 107 2.71 -11.11 -10.13
C ARG A 107 3.01 -9.62 -10.14
N LEU A 108 3.61 -9.14 -11.21
CA LEU A 108 3.71 -7.71 -11.48
C LEU A 108 2.36 -7.23 -12.03
N CYS A 109 1.71 -6.32 -11.32
CA CYS A 109 0.44 -5.72 -11.71
C CYS A 109 0.74 -4.48 -12.55
N GLU A 110 0.90 -4.63 -13.85
CA GLU A 110 1.02 -3.51 -14.77
C GLU A 110 -0.31 -2.75 -14.83
N GLN A 111 -0.25 -1.39 -14.79
CA GLN A 111 -1.46 -0.61 -14.66
C GLN A 111 -1.43 0.70 -15.43
N ASN A 112 -2.50 0.92 -16.20
CA ASN A 112 -2.87 2.21 -16.76
C ASN A 112 -3.96 2.89 -15.90
N VAL A 113 -3.79 2.84 -14.59
CA VAL A 113 -4.80 3.24 -13.58
C VAL A 113 -5.30 4.67 -13.77
N LEU A 114 -4.46 5.54 -14.33
CA LEU A 114 -4.84 6.94 -14.58
C LEU A 114 -5.77 7.11 -15.79
N THR A 115 -5.90 6.08 -16.63
CA THR A 115 -6.64 6.16 -17.90
C THR A 115 -7.72 5.10 -18.04
N ASP A 116 -7.71 4.06 -17.19
CA ASP A 116 -8.66 2.95 -17.24
C ASP A 116 -9.30 2.72 -15.87
N PHE A 117 -10.61 2.99 -15.81
CA PHE A 117 -11.42 2.79 -14.60
C PHE A 117 -11.44 1.33 -14.11
N LYS A 118 -11.45 0.38 -15.05
CA LYS A 118 -11.46 -1.06 -14.71
C LYS A 118 -10.14 -1.45 -14.02
N GLU A 119 -9.03 -0.95 -14.50
CA GLU A 119 -7.72 -1.19 -13.87
C GLU A 119 -7.61 -0.52 -12.50
N ALA A 120 -8.18 0.69 -12.34
CA ALA A 120 -8.27 1.34 -11.04
C ALA A 120 -9.07 0.49 -10.04
N CYS A 121 -10.22 -0.03 -10.45
CA CYS A 121 -11.03 -0.94 -9.63
C CYS A 121 -10.27 -2.25 -9.29
N PHE A 122 -9.55 -2.81 -10.26
CA PHE A 122 -8.74 -4.01 -10.02
C PHE A 122 -7.67 -3.76 -8.96
N LEU A 123 -6.96 -2.63 -9.05
CA LEU A 123 -5.96 -2.24 -8.04
C LEU A 123 -6.58 -2.12 -6.63
N LEU A 124 -7.74 -1.46 -6.52
CA LEU A 124 -8.42 -1.33 -5.24
C LEU A 124 -8.83 -2.69 -4.65
N ASN A 125 -9.21 -3.65 -5.51
CA ASN A 125 -9.48 -5.02 -5.08
C ASN A 125 -8.22 -5.74 -4.59
N ILE A 126 -7.04 -5.48 -5.18
CA ILE A 126 -5.76 -5.99 -4.67
C ILE A 126 -5.54 -5.50 -3.24
N TYR A 127 -5.76 -4.21 -2.95
CA TYR A 127 -5.63 -3.66 -1.60
C TYR A 127 -6.70 -4.21 -0.65
N LEU A 128 -7.97 -4.23 -1.08
CA LEU A 128 -9.10 -4.72 -0.28
C LEU A 128 -8.88 -6.16 0.19
N HIS A 129 -8.28 -7.00 -0.64
CA HIS A 129 -8.10 -8.42 -0.37
C HIS A 129 -6.69 -8.80 0.09
N ALA A 130 -5.79 -7.84 0.28
CA ALA A 130 -4.47 -8.10 0.82
C ALA A 130 -4.54 -8.66 2.25
N ASP A 131 -3.73 -9.65 2.57
CA ASP A 131 -3.51 -10.10 3.94
C ASP A 131 -2.50 -9.18 4.66
N VAL A 132 -1.49 -8.69 3.94
CA VAL A 132 -0.53 -7.68 4.41
C VAL A 132 -0.10 -6.81 3.23
N ILE A 133 0.09 -5.53 3.48
CA ILE A 133 0.65 -4.59 2.51
C ILE A 133 2.03 -4.14 2.99
N VAL A 134 3.00 -4.16 2.08
CA VAL A 134 4.37 -3.68 2.32
C VAL A 134 4.59 -2.47 1.43
N GLN A 135 4.96 -1.34 2.02
CA GLN A 135 5.18 -0.09 1.29
C GLN A 135 6.21 0.80 1.98
N VAL A 136 6.90 1.62 1.20
CA VAL A 136 7.75 2.67 1.73
C VAL A 136 6.98 3.99 1.65
N TYR A 137 6.44 4.45 2.76
CA TYR A 137 5.73 5.72 2.97
C TYR A 137 5.06 6.32 1.72
N THR A 138 3.84 5.88 1.43
CA THR A 138 3.02 6.45 0.35
C THR A 138 1.62 6.78 0.88
N THR A 139 0.89 7.64 0.16
CA THR A 139 -0.52 7.97 0.47
C THR A 139 -1.45 6.76 0.42
N VAL A 140 -1.02 5.65 -0.21
CA VAL A 140 -1.71 4.35 -0.18
C VAL A 140 -1.97 3.87 1.24
N ALA A 141 -1.18 4.31 2.24
CA ALA A 141 -1.45 4.02 3.65
C ALA A 141 -2.86 4.42 4.09
N LEU A 142 -3.40 5.54 3.58
CA LEU A 142 -4.74 5.99 3.90
C LEU A 142 -5.81 5.13 3.21
N GLU A 143 -5.61 4.80 1.93
CA GLU A 143 -6.51 3.90 1.19
C GLU A 143 -6.63 2.54 1.88
N VAL A 144 -5.49 2.00 2.29
CA VAL A 144 -5.39 0.69 2.96
C VAL A 144 -6.00 0.73 4.36
N ALA A 145 -5.85 1.86 5.07
CA ALA A 145 -6.47 2.07 6.38
C ALA A 145 -8.01 2.05 6.31
N ILE A 146 -8.59 2.58 5.21
CA ILE A 146 -10.04 2.52 4.97
C ILE A 146 -10.52 1.08 4.86
N PHE A 147 -9.70 0.18 4.27
CA PHE A 147 -9.99 -1.24 4.15
C PHE A 147 -9.57 -2.07 5.37
N ASP A 148 -9.03 -1.44 6.40
CA ASP A 148 -8.50 -2.10 7.61
C ASP A 148 -7.48 -3.21 7.29
N ARG A 149 -6.54 -2.94 6.38
CA ARG A 149 -5.48 -3.90 6.04
C ARG A 149 -4.18 -3.60 6.78
N PRO A 150 -3.48 -4.66 7.24
CA PRO A 150 -2.16 -4.51 7.85
C PRO A 150 -1.15 -3.90 6.88
N ILE A 151 -0.33 -2.97 7.38
CA ILE A 151 0.70 -2.29 6.61
C ILE A 151 2.04 -2.43 7.32
N ILE A 152 3.12 -2.67 6.57
CA ILE A 152 4.50 -2.66 7.07
C ILE A 152 5.33 -1.72 6.19
N SER A 153 6.20 -0.92 6.80
CA SER A 153 7.16 -0.09 6.07
C SER A 153 8.58 -0.62 6.22
N PRO A 154 9.21 -1.18 5.18
CA PRO A 154 10.65 -1.40 5.18
C PRO A 154 11.40 -0.07 5.24
N LEU A 155 12.37 0.05 6.15
CA LEU A 155 13.27 1.19 6.28
C LEU A 155 14.73 0.76 6.14
N PHE A 156 15.02 -0.06 5.14
CA PHE A 156 16.37 -0.53 4.80
C PHE A 156 16.47 -0.81 3.30
N ASP A 157 17.65 -0.67 2.75
CA ASP A 157 17.92 -0.69 1.30
C ASP A 157 18.22 -2.11 0.79
N GLY A 158 17.37 -3.09 1.13
CA GLY A 158 17.56 -4.48 0.70
C GLY A 158 18.90 -5.04 1.18
N ASN A 159 19.71 -5.55 0.25
CA ASN A 159 21.07 -6.05 0.53
C ASN A 159 22.14 -4.95 0.47
N ARG A 160 21.75 -3.69 0.26
CA ARG A 160 22.67 -2.56 0.12
C ARG A 160 22.77 -1.74 1.40
N THR A 161 23.91 -1.13 1.58
CA THR A 161 24.10 -0.05 2.56
C THR A 161 24.30 1.25 1.80
N ARG A 162 23.34 2.19 1.96
CA ARG A 162 23.38 3.49 1.29
C ARG A 162 23.62 4.62 2.28
N PRO A 163 24.29 5.71 1.87
CA PRO A 163 24.28 6.96 2.62
C PRO A 163 22.84 7.40 2.90
N PHE A 164 22.60 8.07 4.03
CA PHE A 164 21.23 8.42 4.45
C PHE A 164 20.44 9.19 3.38
N HIS A 165 21.07 10.13 2.69
CA HIS A 165 20.42 10.95 1.65
C HIS A 165 20.01 10.15 0.38
N GLU A 166 20.57 8.95 0.18
CA GLU A 166 20.19 8.03 -0.91
C GLU A 166 19.31 6.87 -0.42
N SER A 167 19.29 6.64 0.89
CA SER A 167 18.57 5.54 1.53
C SER A 167 17.07 5.82 1.63
N ILE A 168 16.26 4.76 1.55
CA ILE A 168 14.82 4.86 1.82
C ILE A 168 14.51 5.25 3.27
N ARG A 169 15.49 5.13 4.19
CA ARG A 169 15.37 5.56 5.60
C ARG A 169 14.99 7.03 5.74
N ARG A 170 15.40 7.89 4.78
CA ARG A 170 15.06 9.33 4.78
C ARG A 170 13.57 9.63 4.74
N PHE A 171 12.77 8.72 4.16
CA PHE A 171 11.33 8.93 4.05
C PHE A 171 10.61 8.95 5.40
N ALA A 172 11.18 8.29 6.42
CA ALA A 172 10.66 8.37 7.78
C ALA A 172 10.75 9.76 8.40
N GLU A 173 11.62 10.63 7.88
CA GLU A 173 11.78 12.01 8.38
C GLU A 173 10.91 13.03 7.66
N PHE A 174 10.21 12.64 6.60
CA PHE A 174 9.36 13.56 5.86
C PHE A 174 8.15 13.98 6.70
N GLU A 175 7.96 15.30 6.82
CA GLU A 175 6.95 15.90 7.68
C GLU A 175 5.54 15.36 7.42
N HIS A 176 5.16 15.22 6.15
CA HIS A 176 3.83 14.76 5.77
C HIS A 176 3.52 13.29 6.09
N PHE A 177 4.53 12.50 6.49
CA PHE A 177 4.32 11.13 6.98
C PHE A 177 4.30 11.03 8.51
N GLN A 178 4.68 12.08 9.24
CA GLN A 178 4.79 12.03 10.69
C GLN A 178 3.46 11.70 11.37
N ASP A 179 2.36 12.20 10.84
CA ASP A 179 1.05 11.92 11.44
C ASP A 179 0.64 10.47 11.26
N VAL A 180 0.94 9.85 10.10
CA VAL A 180 0.75 8.40 9.90
C VAL A 180 1.62 7.59 10.87
N ILE A 181 2.90 7.95 11.01
CA ILE A 181 3.85 7.27 11.90
C ILE A 181 3.39 7.32 13.35
N LYS A 182 2.94 8.48 13.83
CA LYS A 182 2.45 8.69 15.21
C LYS A 182 1.24 7.82 15.57
N THR A 183 0.48 7.35 14.59
CA THR A 183 -0.63 6.43 14.86
C THR A 183 -0.17 5.05 15.34
N GLY A 184 1.04 4.64 14.96
CA GLY A 184 1.59 3.30 15.20
C GLY A 184 1.05 2.22 14.25
N ALA A 185 0.17 2.57 13.30
CA ALA A 185 -0.46 1.64 12.37
C ALA A 185 0.48 1.09 11.29
N LEU A 186 1.62 1.78 11.09
CA LEU A 186 2.61 1.47 10.07
C LEU A 186 3.94 1.09 10.73
N PRO A 187 4.07 -0.13 11.32
CA PRO A 187 5.30 -0.55 11.94
C PRO A 187 6.45 -0.57 10.93
N GLN A 188 7.60 -0.14 11.38
CA GLN A 188 8.83 -0.03 10.59
C GLN A 188 9.68 -1.29 10.76
N ALA A 189 10.22 -1.80 9.66
CA ALA A 189 11.23 -2.86 9.68
C ALA A 189 12.58 -2.27 9.26
N HIS A 190 13.60 -2.37 10.12
CA HIS A 190 14.91 -1.81 9.87
C HIS A 190 15.91 -2.81 9.26
N ASP A 191 15.49 -4.07 9.19
CA ASP A 191 16.22 -5.16 8.53
C ASP A 191 15.27 -6.30 8.09
N PHE A 192 15.85 -7.31 7.46
CA PHE A 192 15.12 -8.49 7.02
C PHE A 192 14.51 -9.30 8.18
N ASN A 193 15.15 -9.35 9.35
CA ASN A 193 14.65 -10.12 10.49
C ASN A 193 13.43 -9.45 11.10
N GLU A 194 13.44 -8.12 11.24
CA GLU A 194 12.29 -7.34 11.69
C GLU A 194 11.13 -7.45 10.71
N LEU A 195 11.40 -7.33 9.40
CA LEU A 195 10.38 -7.51 8.37
C LEU A 195 9.73 -8.90 8.46
N LYS A 196 10.52 -9.97 8.55
CA LYS A 196 10.01 -11.34 8.70
C LYS A 196 9.18 -11.51 9.98
N LYS A 197 9.62 -10.92 11.09
CA LYS A 197 8.89 -10.96 12.36
C LYS A 197 7.54 -10.27 12.26
N LEU A 198 7.48 -9.07 11.66
CA LEU A 198 6.24 -8.33 11.46
C LEU A 198 5.28 -9.06 10.53
N LEU A 199 5.77 -9.59 9.40
CA LEU A 199 4.97 -10.41 8.49
C LEU A 199 4.35 -11.60 9.20
N ASN A 200 5.15 -12.37 9.95
CA ASN A 200 4.63 -13.51 10.72
C ASN A 200 3.60 -13.08 11.78
N SER A 201 3.79 -11.92 12.43
CA SER A 201 2.84 -11.41 13.43
C SER A 201 1.47 -11.13 12.79
N PHE A 202 1.42 -10.39 11.70
CA PHE A 202 0.18 -10.10 10.98
C PHE A 202 -0.44 -11.35 10.34
N LEU A 203 0.37 -12.23 9.76
CA LEU A 203 -0.11 -13.46 9.14
C LEU A 203 -0.70 -14.44 10.16
N LYS A 204 -0.21 -14.46 11.40
CA LYS A 204 -0.74 -15.30 12.48
C LYS A 204 -1.93 -14.67 13.21
N ASN A 205 -1.91 -13.35 13.34
CA ASN A 205 -2.94 -12.58 14.03
C ASN A 205 -3.34 -11.37 13.19
N PRO A 206 -4.41 -11.45 12.38
CA PRO A 206 -4.90 -10.32 11.57
C PRO A 206 -5.30 -9.09 12.41
N ASP A 207 -5.62 -9.28 13.69
CA ASP A 207 -6.00 -8.20 14.62
C ASP A 207 -4.77 -7.52 15.26
N TYR A 208 -3.56 -7.98 14.97
CA TYR A 208 -2.35 -7.31 15.43
C TYR A 208 -2.35 -5.84 14.97
N LEU A 209 -2.14 -4.90 15.88
CA LEU A 209 -2.22 -3.45 15.67
C LEU A 209 -3.59 -2.96 15.15
N MET A 210 -4.69 -3.65 15.46
CA MET A 210 -6.04 -3.25 15.02
C MET A 210 -6.44 -1.87 15.58
N MET A 211 -6.08 -1.57 16.83
CA MET A 211 -6.41 -0.27 17.45
C MET A 211 -5.63 0.88 16.81
N GLU A 212 -4.38 0.65 16.46
CA GLU A 212 -3.52 1.61 15.75
C GLU A 212 -4.04 1.85 14.32
N ARG A 213 -4.46 0.80 13.61
CA ARG A 213 -5.10 0.93 12.28
C ARG A 213 -6.41 1.69 12.36
N LYS A 214 -7.22 1.41 13.40
CA LYS A 214 -8.44 2.18 13.65
C LYS A 214 -8.14 3.65 13.91
N LYS A 215 -7.13 3.94 14.73
CA LYS A 215 -6.66 5.31 15.00
C LYS A 215 -6.25 6.02 13.71
N LEU A 216 -5.43 5.38 12.86
CA LEU A 216 -5.02 5.93 11.56
C LEU A 216 -6.24 6.32 10.72
N LYS A 217 -7.21 5.41 10.60
CA LYS A 217 -8.44 5.64 9.84
C LYS A 217 -9.26 6.80 10.41
N ASP A 218 -9.50 6.80 11.72
CA ASP A 218 -10.37 7.78 12.37
C ASP A 218 -9.76 9.20 12.35
N GLU A 219 -8.43 9.32 12.51
CA GLU A 219 -7.74 10.61 12.59
C GLU A 219 -7.38 11.19 11.21
N LEU A 220 -7.05 10.35 10.22
CA LEU A 220 -6.45 10.85 8.98
C LEU A 220 -7.29 10.60 7.71
N CYS A 221 -8.31 9.73 7.76
CA CYS A 221 -9.13 9.50 6.56
C CYS A 221 -10.39 10.39 6.50
N GLY A 222 -10.69 11.17 7.56
CA GLY A 222 -11.83 12.05 7.62
C GLY A 222 -13.18 11.31 7.56
N PRO A 223 -14.27 11.98 7.17
CA PRO A 223 -15.58 11.34 7.06
C PRO A 223 -15.55 10.25 5.97
N LEU A 224 -16.04 9.04 6.32
CA LEU A 224 -16.14 7.89 5.41
C LEU A 224 -17.60 7.49 5.17
N ASP A 225 -18.49 8.49 5.08
CA ASP A 225 -19.92 8.31 4.88
C ASP A 225 -20.38 8.39 3.42
N GLY A 226 -19.43 8.54 2.48
CA GLY A 226 -19.70 8.63 1.04
C GLY A 226 -20.27 9.97 0.59
N LYS A 227 -20.13 11.05 1.39
CA LYS A 227 -20.73 12.37 1.13
C LYS A 227 -19.71 13.51 1.05
N ASN A 228 -18.43 13.21 0.85
CA ASN A 228 -17.42 14.26 0.77
C ASN A 228 -17.63 15.16 -0.46
N SER A 229 -17.99 14.55 -1.60
CA SER A 229 -18.33 15.29 -2.83
C SER A 229 -19.54 16.20 -2.64
N GLU A 230 -20.57 15.74 -1.93
CA GLU A 230 -21.78 16.53 -1.61
C GLU A 230 -21.42 17.72 -0.73
N ARG A 231 -20.56 17.55 0.29
CA ARG A 231 -20.09 18.64 1.15
C ARG A 231 -19.36 19.72 0.37
N ILE A 232 -18.49 19.35 -0.57
CA ILE A 232 -17.79 20.33 -1.41
C ILE A 232 -18.79 21.12 -2.24
N VAL A 233 -19.76 20.46 -2.90
CA VAL A 233 -20.77 21.15 -3.70
C VAL A 233 -21.60 22.11 -2.85
N ASN A 234 -22.05 21.67 -1.67
CA ASN A 234 -22.82 22.50 -0.77
C ASN A 234 -22.01 23.72 -0.30
N GLU A 235 -20.74 23.57 0.04
CA GLU A 235 -19.88 24.69 0.44
C GLU A 235 -19.70 25.69 -0.70
N LEU A 236 -19.46 25.21 -1.92
CA LEU A 236 -19.34 26.11 -3.09
C LEU A 236 -20.63 26.87 -3.38
N LEU A 237 -21.80 26.27 -3.18
CA LEU A 237 -23.09 26.93 -3.37
C LEU A 237 -23.35 28.04 -2.31
N THR A 238 -22.74 27.96 -1.13
CA THR A 238 -22.85 29.03 -0.12
C THR A 238 -22.02 30.26 -0.46
N MET A 239 -21.08 30.16 -1.40
CA MET A 239 -20.21 31.23 -1.85
C MET A 239 -20.77 32.01 -3.05
N LEU A 240 -21.86 31.51 -3.65
CA LEU A 240 -22.57 32.16 -4.79
C LEU A 240 -23.68 33.05 -4.31
#